data_a6552ee207c52ed92c872e23b1d33101
#
_entry.id   a6552ee207c52ed92c872e23b1d33101
#
_cell.length_a   1.000
_cell.length_b   1.000
_cell.length_c   1.000
_cell.angle_alpha   90.00
_cell.angle_beta   90.00
_cell.angle_gamma   90.00
#
_symmetry.space_group_name_H-M   'P 1'
#
loop_
_entity.id
_entity.type
_entity.pdbx_description
1 polymer ?
#
loop_
_entity_poly.entity_id
_entity_poly.type
_entity_poly.pdbx_seq_one_letter_code
_entity_poly.pdbx_strand_id
1 'polypeptide(L)'
;MKSIIKVENLSRTYKLKGDKKTALNQVSFDVREGEVFGLLGPNGAGKTTTIKILTTLLLPTNGRVSVLGFDVVKESAKIRDKINFVYGGERGVYGRLTAKEYMHYFCTLYKIPNKDQPQQINQLLELVGLTEAANQKIHTYSKGMVQRLHIARCLINDPKIIFLDEPTIGLDPIGARLLRDIVKELAQKGITIILTTHYMQEADELCDRIAFIKNGEISMIGDPTHIKESCNHLKLFEATMQVYDTDKLKEDSFLQKVEVTEIKAPYYSVMFQVGEKEALLEELKEYLAKYGDVIKLERREISLEDAYVHHMKDVG
;
A
#
# COMPACT_ATOMS: atom_id res chain seq x y z
N MET A 1 -7.74 -10.89 -18.98
CA MET A 1 -8.54 -9.85 -18.29
C MET A 1 -8.39 -8.52 -19.04
N LYS A 2 -9.41 -7.68 -19.05
CA LYS A 2 -9.39 -6.38 -19.73
C LYS A 2 -8.64 -5.36 -18.90
N SER A 3 -7.70 -4.61 -19.52
CA SER A 3 -7.03 -3.51 -18.84
C SER A 3 -7.98 -2.31 -18.75
N ILE A 4 -8.21 -1.79 -17.54
CA ILE A 4 -9.09 -0.67 -17.25
C ILE A 4 -8.32 0.65 -17.06
N ILE A 5 -7.04 0.57 -16.69
CA ILE A 5 -6.07 1.67 -16.67
C ILE A 5 -4.87 1.27 -17.53
N LYS A 6 -4.40 2.19 -18.38
CA LYS A 6 -3.15 2.04 -19.14
C LYS A 6 -2.31 3.29 -18.98
N VAL A 7 -1.07 3.10 -18.61
CA VAL A 7 -0.06 4.14 -18.42
C VAL A 7 1.12 3.82 -19.33
N GLU A 8 1.46 4.71 -20.26
CA GLU A 8 2.50 4.53 -21.24
C GLU A 8 3.47 5.71 -21.20
N ASN A 9 4.73 5.44 -20.82
CA ASN A 9 5.84 6.39 -20.75
C ASN A 9 5.50 7.69 -20.02
N LEU A 10 4.72 7.56 -18.92
CA LEU A 10 4.26 8.70 -18.14
C LEU A 10 5.42 9.42 -17.47
N SER A 11 5.53 10.72 -17.74
CA SER A 11 6.51 11.58 -17.09
C SER A 11 5.86 12.82 -16.51
N ARG A 12 6.34 13.25 -15.33
CA ARG A 12 5.92 14.49 -14.71
C ARG A 12 7.10 15.26 -14.13
N THR A 13 7.32 16.47 -14.66
CA THR A 13 8.34 17.40 -14.19
C THR A 13 7.67 18.67 -13.63
N TYR A 14 8.04 19.06 -12.42
CA TYR A 14 7.64 20.32 -11.80
C TYR A 14 8.69 21.39 -12.08
N LYS A 15 8.24 22.59 -12.47
CA LYS A 15 9.09 23.76 -12.57
C LYS A 15 9.12 24.45 -11.21
N LEU A 16 10.26 24.47 -10.57
CA LEU A 16 10.53 25.23 -9.35
C LEU A 16 11.29 26.51 -9.72
N LYS A 17 11.30 27.52 -8.85
CA LYS A 17 12.05 28.76 -9.11
C LYS A 17 13.54 28.42 -9.33
N GLY A 18 13.97 28.43 -10.59
CA GLY A 18 15.36 28.17 -11.00
C GLY A 18 15.75 26.71 -11.20
N ASP A 19 14.85 25.73 -10.93
CA ASP A 19 15.18 24.32 -10.99
C ASP A 19 14.03 23.47 -11.57
N LYS A 20 14.32 22.24 -12.00
CA LYS A 20 13.32 21.28 -12.48
C LYS A 20 13.41 20.02 -11.62
N LYS A 21 12.29 19.60 -11.02
CA LYS A 21 12.19 18.35 -10.30
C LYS A 21 11.34 17.36 -11.07
N THR A 22 11.94 16.28 -11.55
CA THR A 22 11.22 15.17 -12.18
C THR A 22 10.68 14.26 -11.10
N ALA A 23 9.36 14.13 -11.06
CA ALA A 23 8.65 13.30 -10.08
C ALA A 23 8.26 11.95 -10.66
N LEU A 24 8.08 11.85 -11.99
CA LEU A 24 7.86 10.61 -12.73
C LEU A 24 8.68 10.64 -13.99
N ASN A 25 9.34 9.52 -14.31
CA ASN A 25 10.20 9.35 -15.48
C ASN A 25 9.83 8.07 -16.23
N GLN A 26 9.15 8.22 -17.37
CA GLN A 26 8.76 7.15 -18.29
C GLN A 26 8.06 5.93 -17.65
N VAL A 27 7.22 6.18 -16.64
CA VAL A 27 6.47 5.14 -15.93
C VAL A 27 5.46 4.48 -16.87
N SER A 28 5.46 3.14 -16.91
CA SER A 28 4.53 2.35 -17.73
C SER A 28 3.99 1.17 -16.93
N PHE A 29 2.68 1.02 -16.88
CA PHE A 29 1.98 -0.11 -16.28
C PHE A 29 0.52 -0.16 -16.74
N ASP A 30 -0.12 -1.28 -16.47
CA ASP A 30 -1.57 -1.45 -16.66
C ASP A 30 -2.23 -1.95 -15.37
N VAL A 31 -3.53 -1.67 -15.24
CA VAL A 31 -4.38 -2.21 -14.17
C VAL A 31 -5.56 -2.94 -14.80
N ARG A 32 -5.87 -4.12 -14.29
CA ARG A 32 -6.96 -4.98 -14.78
C ARG A 32 -8.27 -4.63 -14.08
N GLU A 33 -9.37 -4.90 -14.73
CA GLU A 33 -10.70 -4.69 -14.15
C GLU A 33 -10.91 -5.64 -12.96
N GLY A 34 -11.34 -5.09 -11.82
CA GLY A 34 -11.63 -5.84 -10.59
C GLY A 34 -10.40 -6.20 -9.74
N GLU A 35 -9.16 -5.83 -10.16
CA GLU A 35 -7.99 -6.11 -9.33
C GLU A 35 -7.72 -5.03 -8.28
N VAL A 36 -7.05 -5.42 -7.21
CA VAL A 36 -6.37 -4.53 -6.26
C VAL A 36 -4.92 -4.38 -6.70
N PHE A 37 -4.56 -3.21 -7.22
CA PHE A 37 -3.23 -2.91 -7.69
C PHE A 37 -2.48 -2.01 -6.72
N GLY A 38 -1.35 -2.47 -6.20
CA GLY A 38 -0.50 -1.73 -5.27
C GLY A 38 0.59 -0.93 -5.97
N LEU A 39 0.72 0.36 -5.64
CA LEU A 39 1.88 1.17 -6.03
C LEU A 39 2.72 1.45 -4.78
N LEU A 40 3.84 0.75 -4.64
CA LEU A 40 4.67 0.70 -3.45
C LEU A 40 5.97 1.47 -3.63
N GLY A 41 6.42 2.14 -2.59
CA GLY A 41 7.70 2.84 -2.61
C GLY A 41 7.84 3.85 -1.48
N PRO A 42 9.03 4.42 -1.29
CA PRO A 42 9.29 5.38 -0.23
C PRO A 42 8.55 6.71 -0.46
N ASN A 43 8.56 7.57 0.55
CA ASN A 43 8.02 8.90 0.43
C ASN A 43 8.78 9.70 -0.64
N GLY A 44 8.04 10.39 -1.49
CA GLY A 44 8.63 11.15 -2.61
C GLY A 44 8.93 10.33 -3.86
N ALA A 45 8.68 9.02 -3.89
CA ALA A 45 8.94 8.15 -5.04
C ALA A 45 8.06 8.43 -6.27
N GLY A 46 6.95 9.18 -6.12
CA GLY A 46 6.04 9.50 -7.22
C GLY A 46 4.62 8.95 -7.07
N LYS A 47 4.32 8.16 -6.01
CA LYS A 47 3.03 7.50 -5.78
C LYS A 47 1.83 8.47 -5.89
N THR A 48 1.78 9.47 -5.01
CA THR A 48 0.71 10.49 -5.01
C THR A 48 0.65 11.29 -6.31
N THR A 49 1.79 11.52 -6.99
CA THR A 49 1.82 12.19 -8.30
C THR A 49 1.13 11.32 -9.35
N THR A 50 1.38 10.02 -9.36
CA THR A 50 0.70 9.06 -10.23
C THR A 50 -0.80 9.05 -9.99
N ILE A 51 -1.24 8.90 -8.72
CA ILE A 51 -2.67 8.95 -8.35
C ILE A 51 -3.32 10.25 -8.84
N LYS A 52 -2.69 11.40 -8.63
CA LYS A 52 -3.25 12.69 -9.10
C LYS A 52 -3.42 12.77 -10.61
N ILE A 53 -2.57 12.12 -11.39
CA ILE A 53 -2.70 12.08 -12.85
C ILE A 53 -3.83 11.12 -13.24
N LEU A 54 -3.89 9.92 -12.65
CA LEU A 54 -4.95 8.94 -12.91
C LEU A 54 -6.34 9.48 -12.54
N THR A 55 -6.42 10.26 -11.45
CA THR A 55 -7.67 10.92 -11.01
C THR A 55 -7.97 12.23 -11.72
N THR A 56 -7.20 12.57 -12.76
CA THR A 56 -7.36 13.81 -13.56
C THR A 56 -7.15 15.13 -12.80
N LEU A 57 -6.56 15.08 -11.61
CA LEU A 57 -6.26 16.25 -10.78
C LEU A 57 -4.94 16.92 -11.17
N LEU A 58 -4.11 16.24 -11.95
CA LEU A 58 -2.82 16.74 -12.41
C LEU A 58 -2.58 16.30 -13.87
N LEU A 59 -2.10 17.20 -14.68
CA LEU A 59 -1.75 16.88 -16.07
C LEU A 59 -0.37 16.22 -16.14
N PRO A 60 -0.17 15.20 -17.00
CA PRO A 60 1.16 14.67 -17.30
C PRO A 60 2.01 15.72 -18.04
N THR A 61 3.34 15.59 -17.95
CA THR A 61 4.25 16.37 -18.80
C THR A 61 4.44 15.69 -20.14
N ASN A 62 4.62 14.35 -20.14
CA ASN A 62 4.73 13.49 -21.32
C ASN A 62 4.07 12.14 -21.04
N GLY A 63 3.88 11.35 -22.10
CA GLY A 63 3.29 10.02 -22.04
C GLY A 63 1.78 10.03 -22.30
N ARG A 64 1.19 8.85 -22.26
CA ARG A 64 -0.24 8.64 -22.47
C ARG A 64 -0.84 7.90 -21.28
N VAL A 65 -1.98 8.35 -20.84
CA VAL A 65 -2.72 7.72 -19.72
C VAL A 65 -4.18 7.61 -20.10
N SER A 66 -4.73 6.41 -20.00
CA SER A 66 -6.16 6.20 -20.15
C SER A 66 -6.74 5.48 -18.95
N VAL A 67 -7.93 5.90 -18.50
CA VAL A 67 -8.70 5.34 -17.41
C VAL A 67 -10.10 5.03 -17.95
N LEU A 68 -10.59 3.80 -17.76
CA LEU A 68 -11.88 3.35 -18.31
C LEU A 68 -11.95 3.48 -19.85
N GLY A 69 -10.80 3.45 -20.55
CA GLY A 69 -10.69 3.67 -21.98
C GLY A 69 -10.72 5.15 -22.42
N PHE A 70 -10.83 6.10 -21.49
CA PHE A 70 -10.82 7.54 -21.75
C PHE A 70 -9.46 8.16 -21.47
N ASP A 71 -9.04 9.09 -22.31
CA ASP A 71 -7.80 9.86 -22.12
C ASP A 71 -7.94 10.84 -20.94
N VAL A 72 -6.99 10.79 -20.00
CA VAL A 72 -7.07 11.60 -18.74
C VAL A 72 -6.98 13.11 -18.99
N VAL A 73 -6.45 13.54 -20.15
CA VAL A 73 -6.32 14.95 -20.50
C VAL A 73 -7.55 15.42 -21.28
N LYS A 74 -7.93 14.68 -22.31
CA LYS A 74 -8.98 15.10 -23.28
C LYS A 74 -10.39 14.78 -22.82
N GLU A 75 -10.56 13.72 -22.01
CA GLU A 75 -11.88 13.17 -21.65
C GLU A 75 -12.07 13.09 -20.12
N SER A 76 -11.40 13.95 -19.37
CA SER A 76 -11.38 13.93 -17.91
C SER A 76 -12.76 13.92 -17.25
N ALA A 77 -13.76 14.61 -17.82
CA ALA A 77 -15.13 14.62 -17.30
C ALA A 77 -15.77 13.23 -17.28
N LYS A 78 -15.58 12.43 -18.36
CA LYS A 78 -16.13 11.06 -18.46
C LYS A 78 -15.52 10.10 -17.44
N ILE A 79 -14.29 10.40 -17.00
CA ILE A 79 -13.58 9.62 -15.97
C ILE A 79 -14.12 9.95 -14.59
N ARG A 80 -14.23 11.26 -14.24
CA ARG A 80 -14.57 11.73 -12.90
C ARG A 80 -15.90 11.21 -12.36
N ASP A 81 -16.86 10.98 -13.22
CA ASP A 81 -18.16 10.44 -12.83
C ASP A 81 -18.12 8.98 -12.37
N LYS A 82 -17.04 8.27 -12.72
CA LYS A 82 -16.91 6.80 -12.53
C LYS A 82 -15.78 6.40 -11.60
N ILE A 83 -15.09 7.36 -11.04
CA ILE A 83 -13.97 7.12 -10.11
C ILE A 83 -14.14 7.92 -8.83
N ASN A 84 -13.51 7.47 -7.77
CA ASN A 84 -13.33 8.23 -6.56
C ASN A 84 -11.95 8.02 -5.95
N PHE A 85 -11.59 8.89 -5.01
CA PHE A 85 -10.31 8.79 -4.32
C PHE A 85 -10.43 9.14 -2.83
N VAL A 86 -9.58 8.50 -2.02
CA VAL A 86 -9.38 8.78 -0.61
C VAL A 86 -7.90 9.07 -0.40
N TYR A 87 -7.60 10.21 0.20
CA TYR A 87 -6.27 10.49 0.73
C TYR A 87 -6.15 9.98 2.16
N GLY A 88 -4.97 9.50 2.54
CA GLY A 88 -4.66 9.23 3.93
C GLY A 88 -4.71 10.49 4.79
N GLY A 89 -5.22 10.36 6.01
CA GLY A 89 -5.34 11.43 6.99
C GLY A 89 -6.72 12.10 7.06
N GLU A 90 -6.87 13.03 8.01
CA GLU A 90 -8.16 13.61 8.40
C GLU A 90 -8.64 14.75 7.49
N ARG A 91 -8.09 14.92 6.29
CA ARG A 91 -8.40 16.05 5.42
C ARG A 91 -9.77 15.90 4.76
N GLY A 92 -10.55 16.98 4.74
CA GLY A 92 -11.78 17.06 3.95
C GLY A 92 -13.05 16.60 4.67
N VAL A 93 -13.06 16.52 6.00
CA VAL A 93 -14.27 16.30 6.79
C VAL A 93 -14.84 17.60 7.35
N TYR A 94 -16.16 17.68 7.39
CA TYR A 94 -16.88 18.77 8.07
C TYR A 94 -17.20 18.32 9.49
N GLY A 95 -16.28 18.56 10.44
CA GLY A 95 -16.35 18.04 11.81
C GLY A 95 -17.62 18.40 12.59
N ARG A 96 -18.34 19.47 12.20
CA ARG A 96 -19.59 19.89 12.82
C ARG A 96 -20.82 19.11 12.35
N LEU A 97 -20.71 18.39 11.25
CA LEU A 97 -21.76 17.50 10.74
C LEU A 97 -21.72 16.15 11.44
N THR A 98 -22.85 15.49 11.51
CA THR A 98 -22.93 14.04 11.77
C THR A 98 -22.52 13.27 10.50
N ALA A 99 -22.21 11.98 10.63
CA ALA A 99 -21.89 11.16 9.46
C ALA A 99 -23.07 11.11 8.46
N LYS A 100 -24.31 11.00 8.95
CA LYS A 100 -25.51 11.04 8.09
C LYS A 100 -25.63 12.36 7.33
N GLU A 101 -25.46 13.49 7.99
CA GLU A 101 -25.50 14.83 7.36
C GLU A 101 -24.38 14.97 6.32
N TYR A 102 -23.18 14.51 6.64
CA TYR A 102 -22.03 14.48 5.73
C TYR A 102 -22.31 13.64 4.48
N MET A 103 -22.83 12.43 4.66
CA MET A 103 -23.19 11.56 3.54
C MET A 103 -24.32 12.14 2.70
N HIS A 104 -25.37 12.72 3.34
CA HIS A 104 -26.45 13.40 2.66
C HIS A 104 -25.97 14.57 1.80
N TYR A 105 -25.04 15.37 2.31
CA TYR A 105 -24.41 16.47 1.55
C TYR A 105 -23.76 15.93 0.26
N PHE A 106 -22.99 14.83 0.32
CA PHE A 106 -22.37 14.26 -0.86
C PHE A 106 -23.37 13.57 -1.78
N CYS A 107 -24.39 12.88 -1.26
CA CYS A 107 -25.49 12.35 -2.08
C CYS A 107 -26.13 13.46 -2.93
N THR A 108 -26.36 14.64 -2.35
CA THR A 108 -26.91 15.77 -3.06
C THR A 108 -25.96 16.29 -4.14
N LEU A 109 -24.65 16.38 -3.85
CA LEU A 109 -23.64 16.78 -4.84
C LEU A 109 -23.57 15.81 -6.03
N TYR A 110 -23.68 14.50 -5.77
CA TYR A 110 -23.72 13.46 -6.80
C TYR A 110 -25.11 13.31 -7.46
N LYS A 111 -26.08 14.16 -7.10
CA LYS A 111 -27.44 14.18 -7.65
C LYS A 111 -28.21 12.87 -7.44
N ILE A 112 -27.92 12.16 -6.33
CA ILE A 112 -28.72 10.99 -5.94
C ILE A 112 -30.14 11.45 -5.60
N PRO A 113 -31.19 10.78 -6.10
CA PRO A 113 -32.58 11.15 -5.82
C PRO A 113 -32.86 11.12 -4.30
N ASN A 114 -33.55 12.15 -3.79
CA ASN A 114 -33.80 12.28 -2.34
C ASN A 114 -34.47 11.06 -1.71
N LYS A 115 -35.34 10.37 -2.46
CA LYS A 115 -36.03 9.15 -2.01
C LYS A 115 -35.09 7.97 -1.76
N ASP A 116 -33.94 7.90 -2.48
CA ASP A 116 -33.00 6.80 -2.44
C ASP A 116 -31.87 7.02 -1.42
N GLN A 117 -31.61 8.32 -1.06
CA GLN A 117 -30.51 8.71 -0.18
C GLN A 117 -30.54 8.03 1.20
N PRO A 118 -31.68 7.95 1.94
CA PRO A 118 -31.67 7.36 3.27
C PRO A 118 -31.27 5.88 3.28
N GLN A 119 -31.75 5.11 2.30
CA GLN A 119 -31.41 3.70 2.17
C GLN A 119 -29.91 3.53 1.84
N GLN A 120 -29.42 4.27 0.85
CA GLN A 120 -28.03 4.21 0.42
C GLN A 120 -27.08 4.63 1.53
N ILE A 121 -27.38 5.70 2.26
CA ILE A 121 -26.55 6.18 3.38
C ILE A 121 -26.47 5.12 4.47
N ASN A 122 -27.60 4.49 4.85
CA ASN A 122 -27.58 3.45 5.87
C ASN A 122 -26.74 2.25 5.43
N GLN A 123 -26.91 1.77 4.19
CA GLN A 123 -26.13 0.66 3.63
C GLN A 123 -24.61 0.97 3.62
N LEU A 124 -24.23 2.18 3.21
CA LEU A 124 -22.82 2.57 3.16
C LEU A 124 -22.21 2.74 4.55
N LEU A 125 -22.96 3.27 5.53
CA LEU A 125 -22.49 3.37 6.91
C LEU A 125 -22.39 2.01 7.59
N GLU A 126 -23.31 1.08 7.27
CA GLU A 126 -23.24 -0.30 7.72
C GLU A 126 -22.01 -1.02 7.16
N LEU A 127 -21.76 -0.92 5.85
CA LEU A 127 -20.59 -1.49 5.17
C LEU A 127 -19.27 -1.09 5.85
N VAL A 128 -19.16 0.16 6.30
CA VAL A 128 -17.95 0.65 6.96
C VAL A 128 -18.00 0.57 8.49
N GLY A 129 -19.02 -0.08 9.06
CA GLY A 129 -19.18 -0.27 10.50
C GLY A 129 -19.32 1.04 11.29
N LEU A 130 -20.12 2.00 10.77
CA LEU A 130 -20.37 3.29 11.40
C LEU A 130 -21.86 3.52 11.73
N THR A 131 -22.69 2.49 11.73
CA THR A 131 -24.13 2.59 12.01
C THR A 131 -24.42 3.19 13.39
N GLU A 132 -23.76 2.70 14.44
CA GLU A 132 -23.92 3.18 15.83
C GLU A 132 -23.49 4.65 15.99
N ALA A 133 -22.48 5.07 15.23
CA ALA A 133 -21.93 6.42 15.28
C ALA A 133 -22.59 7.38 14.29
N ALA A 134 -23.52 6.91 13.46
CA ALA A 134 -24.08 7.66 12.32
C ALA A 134 -24.65 9.06 12.67
N ASN A 135 -25.19 9.21 13.88
CA ASN A 135 -25.75 10.47 14.40
C ASN A 135 -24.77 11.26 15.27
N GLN A 136 -23.54 10.76 15.50
CA GLN A 136 -22.51 11.49 16.23
C GLN A 136 -21.79 12.47 15.31
N LYS A 137 -21.31 13.58 15.87
CA LYS A 137 -20.56 14.57 15.10
C LYS A 137 -19.17 14.05 14.74
N ILE A 138 -18.75 14.29 13.51
CA ILE A 138 -17.48 13.75 12.96
C ILE A 138 -16.25 14.21 13.77
N HIS A 139 -16.27 15.39 14.41
CA HIS A 139 -15.15 15.82 15.25
C HIS A 139 -14.91 14.92 16.48
N THR A 140 -15.86 14.04 16.84
CA THR A 140 -15.70 13.05 17.92
C THR A 140 -15.17 11.70 17.42
N TYR A 141 -14.99 11.55 16.10
CA TYR A 141 -14.54 10.30 15.50
C TYR A 141 -13.04 10.09 15.72
N SER A 142 -12.65 8.82 15.88
CA SER A 142 -11.24 8.42 15.77
C SER A 142 -10.76 8.57 14.32
N LYS A 143 -9.44 8.61 14.10
CA LYS A 143 -8.86 8.64 12.75
C LYS A 143 -9.36 7.49 11.87
N GLY A 144 -9.46 6.28 12.44
CA GLY A 144 -9.98 5.12 11.73
C GLY A 144 -11.45 5.26 11.36
N MET A 145 -12.29 5.86 12.22
CA MET A 145 -13.68 6.15 11.89
C MET A 145 -13.79 7.17 10.76
N VAL A 146 -12.99 8.24 10.79
CA VAL A 146 -12.93 9.24 9.71
C VAL A 146 -12.52 8.60 8.40
N GLN A 147 -11.49 7.76 8.41
CA GLN A 147 -11.01 7.10 7.20
C GLN A 147 -12.07 6.15 6.60
N ARG A 148 -12.76 5.38 7.44
CA ARG A 148 -13.88 4.53 7.01
C ARG A 148 -15.06 5.35 6.46
N LEU A 149 -15.35 6.50 7.05
CA LEU A 149 -16.36 7.43 6.52
C LEU A 149 -15.96 7.98 5.14
N HIS A 150 -14.67 8.25 4.90
CA HIS A 150 -14.18 8.64 3.57
C HIS A 150 -14.39 7.54 2.53
N ILE A 151 -14.21 6.26 2.90
CA ILE A 151 -14.53 5.15 2.00
C ILE A 151 -16.03 5.10 1.72
N ALA A 152 -16.90 5.22 2.73
CA ALA A 152 -18.35 5.26 2.53
C ALA A 152 -18.74 6.39 1.56
N ARG A 153 -18.18 7.60 1.74
CA ARG A 153 -18.38 8.71 0.81
C ARG A 153 -17.95 8.38 -0.61
N CYS A 154 -16.82 7.70 -0.78
CA CYS A 154 -16.31 7.33 -2.10
C CYS A 154 -17.22 6.36 -2.86
N LEU A 155 -18.12 5.65 -2.17
CA LEU A 155 -19.02 4.67 -2.77
C LEU A 155 -20.37 5.27 -3.20
N ILE A 156 -20.65 6.54 -2.87
CA ILE A 156 -21.97 7.16 -3.11
C ILE A 156 -22.40 7.13 -4.59
N ASN A 157 -21.48 7.36 -5.52
CA ASN A 157 -21.78 7.41 -6.95
C ASN A 157 -21.49 6.10 -7.70
N ASP A 158 -21.40 4.97 -6.99
CA ASP A 158 -21.12 3.64 -7.55
C ASP A 158 -19.89 3.62 -8.49
N PRO A 159 -18.70 3.97 -7.98
CA PRO A 159 -17.51 4.09 -8.80
C PRO A 159 -17.03 2.74 -9.31
N LYS A 160 -16.47 2.73 -10.52
CA LYS A 160 -15.79 1.55 -11.09
C LYS A 160 -14.36 1.39 -10.59
N ILE A 161 -13.73 2.50 -10.19
CA ILE A 161 -12.36 2.53 -9.68
C ILE A 161 -12.30 3.42 -8.45
N ILE A 162 -11.63 2.93 -7.41
CA ILE A 162 -11.31 3.69 -6.21
C ILE A 162 -9.79 3.80 -6.07
N PHE A 163 -9.31 5.00 -5.79
CA PHE A 163 -7.91 5.27 -5.49
C PHE A 163 -7.75 5.52 -3.99
N LEU A 164 -6.88 4.78 -3.34
CA LEU A 164 -6.58 4.86 -1.92
C LEU A 164 -5.10 5.27 -1.76
N ASP A 165 -4.86 6.52 -1.37
CA ASP A 165 -3.49 7.03 -1.18
C ASP A 165 -3.11 6.94 0.31
N GLU A 166 -2.29 5.93 0.66
CA GLU A 166 -1.85 5.61 2.03
C GLU A 166 -3.01 5.50 3.06
N PRO A 167 -4.01 4.66 2.81
CA PRO A 167 -5.28 4.70 3.54
C PRO A 167 -5.17 4.31 5.02
N THR A 168 -4.16 3.56 5.43
CA THR A 168 -3.97 3.09 6.81
C THR A 168 -3.00 3.94 7.62
N ILE A 169 -2.41 4.98 7.02
CA ILE A 169 -1.43 5.83 7.71
C ILE A 169 -2.01 6.45 8.98
N GLY A 170 -1.30 6.27 10.11
CA GLY A 170 -1.68 6.84 11.39
C GLY A 170 -2.88 6.19 12.07
N LEU A 171 -3.36 5.05 11.57
CA LEU A 171 -4.35 4.22 12.23
C LEU A 171 -3.69 3.29 13.25
N ASP A 172 -4.44 2.95 14.29
CA ASP A 172 -4.08 1.85 15.17
C ASP A 172 -4.24 0.49 14.46
N PRO A 173 -3.64 -0.61 14.98
CA PRO A 173 -3.70 -1.92 14.33
C PRO A 173 -5.12 -2.43 14.07
N ILE A 174 -6.06 -2.14 14.97
CA ILE A 174 -7.47 -2.57 14.85
C ILE A 174 -8.13 -1.79 13.72
N GLY A 175 -7.98 -0.46 13.71
CA GLY A 175 -8.52 0.40 12.65
C GLY A 175 -7.95 0.07 11.27
N ALA A 176 -6.66 -0.21 11.19
CA ALA A 176 -6.01 -0.64 9.94
C ALA A 176 -6.55 -1.99 9.44
N ARG A 177 -6.76 -2.97 10.34
CA ARG A 177 -7.35 -4.27 9.99
C ARG A 177 -8.77 -4.12 9.45
N LEU A 178 -9.63 -3.40 10.16
CA LEU A 178 -11.01 -3.14 9.71
C LEU A 178 -11.06 -2.48 8.35
N LEU A 179 -10.13 -1.56 8.07
CA LEU A 179 -10.05 -0.90 6.78
C LEU A 179 -9.61 -1.88 5.67
N ARG A 180 -8.64 -2.76 5.94
CA ARG A 180 -8.23 -3.81 4.99
C ARG A 180 -9.38 -4.77 4.69
N ASP A 181 -10.17 -5.15 5.69
CA ASP A 181 -11.33 -6.02 5.50
C ASP A 181 -12.37 -5.36 4.56
N ILE A 182 -12.62 -4.05 4.72
CA ILE A 182 -13.48 -3.28 3.81
C ILE A 182 -12.91 -3.28 2.38
N VAL A 183 -11.60 -3.06 2.20
CA VAL A 183 -10.96 -3.08 0.88
C VAL A 183 -11.13 -4.44 0.20
N LYS A 184 -10.94 -5.55 0.95
CA LYS A 184 -11.17 -6.91 0.44
C LYS A 184 -12.63 -7.12 0.00
N GLU A 185 -13.59 -6.67 0.80
CA GLU A 185 -15.00 -6.78 0.46
C GLU A 185 -15.35 -5.99 -0.82
N LEU A 186 -14.80 -4.79 -0.99
CA LEU A 186 -15.01 -3.98 -2.19
C LEU A 186 -14.41 -4.64 -3.45
N ALA A 187 -13.22 -5.23 -3.34
CA ALA A 187 -12.59 -5.98 -4.42
C ALA A 187 -13.42 -7.21 -4.82
N GLN A 188 -13.95 -7.96 -3.84
CA GLN A 188 -14.86 -9.10 -4.09
C GLN A 188 -16.16 -8.70 -4.80
N LYS A 189 -16.61 -7.44 -4.61
CA LYS A 189 -17.75 -6.86 -5.35
C LYS A 189 -17.38 -6.39 -6.76
N GLY A 190 -16.12 -6.59 -7.20
CA GLY A 190 -15.64 -6.27 -8.54
C GLY A 190 -15.19 -4.82 -8.73
N ILE A 191 -15.04 -4.04 -7.66
CA ILE A 191 -14.51 -2.68 -7.74
C ILE A 191 -12.99 -2.78 -7.94
N THR A 192 -12.46 -2.08 -8.94
CA THR A 192 -11.02 -1.96 -9.14
C THR A 192 -10.44 -0.99 -8.12
N ILE A 193 -9.37 -1.37 -7.44
CA ILE A 193 -8.76 -0.56 -6.39
C ILE A 193 -7.29 -0.31 -6.70
N ILE A 194 -6.89 0.96 -6.68
CA ILE A 194 -5.49 1.35 -6.75
C ILE A 194 -5.07 1.83 -5.37
N LEU A 195 -4.15 1.10 -4.76
CA LEU A 195 -3.65 1.37 -3.42
C LEU A 195 -2.22 1.88 -3.48
N THR A 196 -1.92 3.00 -2.81
CA THR A 196 -0.54 3.36 -2.54
C THR A 196 -0.21 3.09 -1.08
N THR A 197 0.94 2.51 -0.82
CA THR A 197 1.42 2.29 0.54
C THR A 197 2.94 2.21 0.57
N HIS A 198 3.51 2.42 1.73
CA HIS A 198 4.89 2.08 2.05
C HIS A 198 4.98 0.89 3.03
N TYR A 199 3.82 0.36 3.46
CA TYR A 199 3.74 -0.84 4.31
C TYR A 199 3.65 -2.08 3.42
N MET A 200 4.72 -2.87 3.37
CA MET A 200 4.82 -4.06 2.53
C MET A 200 3.82 -5.14 2.94
N GLN A 201 3.57 -5.29 4.24
CA GLN A 201 2.58 -6.23 4.76
C GLN A 201 1.15 -5.92 4.26
N GLU A 202 0.78 -4.64 4.17
CA GLU A 202 -0.52 -4.24 3.63
C GLU A 202 -0.68 -4.63 2.17
N ALA A 203 0.37 -4.43 1.37
CA ALA A 203 0.36 -4.78 -0.04
C ALA A 203 0.35 -6.30 -0.25
N ASP A 204 1.11 -7.06 0.55
CA ASP A 204 1.14 -8.53 0.52
C ASP A 204 -0.24 -9.13 0.86
N GLU A 205 -0.99 -8.47 1.75
CA GLU A 205 -2.31 -8.93 2.20
C GLU A 205 -3.45 -8.56 1.24
N LEU A 206 -3.34 -7.43 0.54
CA LEU A 206 -4.45 -6.84 -0.21
C LEU A 206 -4.31 -6.91 -1.72
N CYS A 207 -3.09 -6.85 -2.25
CA CYS A 207 -2.89 -6.60 -3.68
C CYS A 207 -2.77 -7.89 -4.48
N ASP A 208 -3.47 -7.95 -5.61
CA ASP A 208 -3.31 -9.01 -6.61
C ASP A 208 -2.01 -8.82 -7.41
N ARG A 209 -1.67 -7.56 -7.69
CA ARG A 209 -0.41 -7.15 -8.32
C ARG A 209 0.12 -5.88 -7.70
N ILE A 210 1.44 -5.75 -7.68
CA ILE A 210 2.13 -4.59 -7.15
C ILE A 210 3.15 -4.07 -8.15
N ALA A 211 3.39 -2.77 -8.11
CA ALA A 211 4.50 -2.10 -8.78
C ALA A 211 5.37 -1.40 -7.74
N PHE A 212 6.66 -1.67 -7.74
CA PHE A 212 7.63 -0.92 -6.95
C PHE A 212 8.07 0.33 -7.70
N ILE A 213 7.90 1.49 -7.07
CA ILE A 213 8.33 2.77 -7.63
C ILE A 213 9.41 3.41 -6.75
N LYS A 214 10.51 3.86 -7.38
CA LYS A 214 11.63 4.56 -6.75
C LYS A 214 12.09 5.68 -7.67
N ASN A 215 12.30 6.88 -7.13
CA ASN A 215 12.79 8.04 -7.88
C ASN A 215 11.99 8.35 -9.15
N GLY A 216 10.68 8.06 -9.14
CA GLY A 216 9.79 8.30 -10.28
C GLY A 216 9.84 7.23 -11.36
N GLU A 217 10.49 6.10 -11.15
CA GLU A 217 10.59 4.97 -12.07
C GLU A 217 10.04 3.70 -11.45
N ILE A 218 9.46 2.81 -12.27
CA ILE A 218 9.04 1.49 -11.82
C ILE A 218 10.20 0.53 -12.00
N SER A 219 10.59 -0.12 -10.89
CA SER A 219 11.67 -1.11 -10.89
C SER A 219 11.17 -2.53 -11.15
N MET A 220 9.95 -2.85 -10.70
CA MET A 220 9.37 -4.19 -10.84
C MET A 220 7.85 -4.12 -10.80
N ILE A 221 7.19 -5.05 -11.53
CA ILE A 221 5.74 -5.29 -11.45
C ILE A 221 5.50 -6.80 -11.43
N GLY A 222 4.65 -7.25 -10.50
CA GLY A 222 4.27 -8.67 -10.40
C GLY A 222 3.23 -8.90 -9.33
N ASP A 223 2.78 -10.13 -9.18
CA ASP A 223 2.03 -10.52 -8.00
C ASP A 223 2.99 -10.71 -6.80
N PRO A 224 2.51 -10.50 -5.55
CA PRO A 224 3.36 -10.58 -4.37
C PRO A 224 4.09 -11.92 -4.22
N THR A 225 3.43 -13.03 -4.58
CA THR A 225 4.00 -14.39 -4.46
C THR A 225 5.17 -14.57 -5.43
N HIS A 226 4.99 -14.24 -6.71
CA HIS A 226 6.05 -14.29 -7.71
C HIS A 226 7.23 -13.39 -7.37
N ILE A 227 6.97 -12.21 -6.82
CA ILE A 227 8.03 -11.29 -6.39
C ILE A 227 8.85 -11.91 -5.25
N LYS A 228 8.20 -12.52 -4.26
CA LYS A 228 8.89 -13.25 -3.18
C LYS A 228 9.67 -14.45 -3.71
N GLU A 229 9.08 -15.22 -4.63
CA GLU A 229 9.72 -16.37 -5.26
C GLU A 229 10.96 -16.00 -6.08
N SER A 230 10.97 -14.84 -6.73
CA SER A 230 12.16 -14.35 -7.46
C SER A 230 13.39 -14.17 -6.57
N CYS A 231 13.16 -14.02 -5.26
CA CYS A 231 14.18 -13.88 -4.23
C CYS A 231 14.49 -15.19 -3.47
N ASN A 232 13.95 -16.34 -3.89
CA ASN A 232 14.14 -17.63 -3.21
C ASN A 232 15.61 -18.10 -3.14
N HIS A 233 16.51 -17.53 -3.95
CA HIS A 233 17.95 -17.70 -3.83
C HIS A 233 18.52 -17.08 -2.54
N LEU A 234 17.81 -16.14 -1.92
CA LEU A 234 18.17 -15.57 -0.62
C LEU A 234 17.82 -16.57 0.47
N LYS A 235 18.82 -17.07 1.18
CA LYS A 235 18.64 -18.00 2.29
C LYS A 235 18.62 -17.19 3.58
N LEU A 236 17.43 -16.84 4.04
CA LEU A 236 17.21 -16.09 5.28
C LEU A 236 16.93 -17.06 6.42
N PHE A 237 17.58 -16.79 7.56
CA PHE A 237 17.40 -17.57 8.78
C PHE A 237 17.10 -16.64 9.96
N GLU A 238 16.39 -17.20 10.92
CA GLU A 238 16.13 -16.56 12.20
C GLU A 238 16.51 -17.50 13.33
N ALA A 239 17.36 -17.03 14.22
CA ALA A 239 17.74 -17.75 15.42
C ALA A 239 17.27 -17.02 16.67
N THR A 240 16.64 -17.75 17.60
CA THR A 240 16.45 -17.27 18.98
C THR A 240 17.58 -17.86 19.80
N MET A 241 18.42 -16.99 20.39
CA MET A 241 19.59 -17.42 21.12
C MET A 241 19.97 -16.46 22.25
N GLN A 242 20.70 -16.99 23.24
CA GLN A 242 21.43 -16.17 24.20
C GLN A 242 22.75 -15.77 23.57
N VAL A 243 22.97 -14.48 23.31
CA VAL A 243 24.16 -13.98 22.62
C VAL A 243 25.18 -13.53 23.67
N TYR A 244 26.45 -14.01 23.56
CA TYR A 244 27.54 -13.63 24.46
C TYR A 244 28.21 -12.32 24.04
N ASP A 245 28.32 -12.07 22.72
CA ASP A 245 28.94 -10.88 22.14
C ASP A 245 28.24 -10.52 20.81
N THR A 246 27.39 -9.50 20.86
CA THR A 246 26.61 -9.04 19.71
C THR A 246 27.47 -8.42 18.61
N ASP A 247 28.62 -7.82 18.96
CA ASP A 247 29.45 -7.12 18.00
C ASP A 247 30.23 -8.12 17.16
N LYS A 248 30.80 -9.16 17.79
CA LYS A 248 31.46 -10.26 17.07
C LYS A 248 30.52 -11.00 16.15
N LEU A 249 29.25 -11.18 16.54
CA LEU A 249 28.23 -11.81 15.70
C LEU A 249 27.94 -10.97 14.45
N LYS A 250 27.86 -9.64 14.58
CA LYS A 250 27.62 -8.72 13.47
C LYS A 250 28.79 -8.60 12.50
N GLU A 251 30.02 -8.80 12.97
CA GLU A 251 31.24 -8.71 12.18
C GLU A 251 31.60 -10.03 11.46
N ASP A 252 30.82 -11.09 11.66
CA ASP A 252 31.07 -12.38 11.05
C ASP A 252 30.92 -12.34 9.52
N SER A 253 31.96 -12.78 8.81
CA SER A 253 32.00 -12.74 7.34
C SER A 253 31.16 -13.81 6.66
N PHE A 254 30.80 -14.87 7.36
CA PHE A 254 29.94 -15.96 6.83
C PHE A 254 28.46 -15.59 6.93
N LEU A 255 28.09 -14.86 7.98
CA LEU A 255 26.75 -14.37 8.20
C LEU A 255 26.60 -13.01 7.53
N GLN A 256 25.68 -12.92 6.56
CA GLN A 256 25.44 -11.66 5.85
C GLN A 256 24.19 -10.99 6.41
N LYS A 257 24.17 -9.65 6.38
CA LYS A 257 22.99 -8.84 6.81
C LYS A 257 22.49 -9.22 8.20
N VAL A 258 23.38 -9.35 9.16
CA VAL A 258 23.04 -9.74 10.53
C VAL A 258 22.27 -8.63 11.22
N GLU A 259 21.05 -8.92 11.64
CA GLU A 259 20.22 -8.04 12.48
C GLU A 259 20.00 -8.71 13.82
N VAL A 260 20.35 -8.03 14.90
CA VAL A 260 20.20 -8.52 16.27
C VAL A 260 19.19 -7.66 17.00
N THR A 261 18.10 -8.27 17.44
CA THR A 261 17.03 -7.61 18.20
C THR A 261 16.86 -8.26 19.56
N GLU A 262 16.93 -7.47 20.62
CA GLU A 262 16.70 -7.96 21.97
C GLU A 262 15.21 -8.32 22.16
N ILE A 263 14.93 -9.56 22.56
CA ILE A 263 13.58 -10.02 22.92
C ILE A 263 13.34 -9.71 24.42
N LYS A 264 14.23 -10.24 25.28
CA LYS A 264 14.31 -10.02 26.73
C LYS A 264 15.66 -10.56 27.18
N ALA A 265 16.53 -9.72 27.70
CA ALA A 265 17.87 -10.13 28.14
C ALA A 265 17.80 -11.40 29.01
N PRO A 266 18.63 -12.42 28.73
CA PRO A 266 19.74 -12.45 27.78
C PRO A 266 19.41 -12.97 26.36
N TYR A 267 18.12 -13.02 25.97
CA TYR A 267 17.65 -13.62 24.73
C TYR A 267 17.48 -12.59 23.61
N TYR A 268 17.97 -12.96 22.41
CA TYR A 268 17.94 -12.14 21.20
C TYR A 268 17.34 -12.93 20.04
N SER A 269 16.62 -12.23 19.16
CA SER A 269 16.33 -12.70 17.79
C SER A 269 17.46 -12.22 16.89
N VAL A 270 18.09 -13.16 16.19
CA VAL A 270 19.17 -12.91 15.24
C VAL A 270 18.70 -13.31 13.87
N MET A 271 18.46 -12.33 12.98
CA MET A 271 18.17 -12.56 11.58
C MET A 271 19.47 -12.43 10.78
N PHE A 272 19.69 -13.34 9.82
CA PHE A 272 20.87 -13.33 8.98
C PHE A 272 20.63 -14.03 7.65
N GLN A 273 21.46 -13.70 6.66
CA GLN A 273 21.52 -14.35 5.36
C GLN A 273 22.78 -15.20 5.28
N VAL A 274 22.67 -16.38 4.66
CA VAL A 274 23.82 -17.21 4.32
C VAL A 274 24.01 -17.19 2.80
N GLY A 275 25.27 -17.18 2.35
CA GLY A 275 25.63 -17.23 0.94
C GLY A 275 25.15 -18.53 0.24
N GLU A 276 25.48 -18.69 -1.05
CA GLU A 276 24.96 -19.74 -1.93
C GLU A 276 25.19 -21.20 -1.51
N LYS A 277 26.07 -21.49 -0.54
CA LYS A 277 26.29 -22.84 -0.05
C LYS A 277 25.05 -23.35 0.68
N GLU A 278 24.64 -24.57 0.36
CA GLU A 278 23.62 -25.28 1.15
C GLU A 278 24.18 -25.53 2.55
N ALA A 279 23.75 -24.71 3.49
CA ALA A 279 24.01 -24.96 4.89
C ALA A 279 22.82 -25.70 5.49
N LEU A 280 23.06 -26.88 6.04
CA LEU A 280 22.05 -27.61 6.81
C LEU A 280 21.78 -26.83 8.12
N LEU A 281 20.55 -26.86 8.61
CA LEU A 281 20.17 -26.19 9.85
C LEU A 281 21.05 -26.62 11.04
N GLU A 282 21.46 -27.88 11.08
CA GLU A 282 22.35 -28.41 12.12
C GLU A 282 23.74 -27.79 12.06
N GLU A 283 24.33 -27.67 10.86
CA GLU A 283 25.64 -27.01 10.66
C GLU A 283 25.59 -25.53 11.05
N LEU A 284 24.51 -24.83 10.71
CA LEU A 284 24.31 -23.45 11.11
C LEU A 284 24.12 -23.30 12.62
N LYS A 285 23.44 -24.25 13.25
CA LYS A 285 23.28 -24.26 14.71
C LYS A 285 24.61 -24.44 15.42
N GLU A 286 25.43 -25.40 14.95
CA GLU A 286 26.80 -25.59 15.46
C GLU A 286 27.69 -24.35 15.21
N TYR A 287 27.53 -23.74 14.03
CA TYR A 287 28.25 -22.51 13.71
C TYR A 287 27.89 -21.36 14.63
N LEU A 288 26.63 -21.14 14.91
CA LEU A 288 26.13 -20.08 15.80
C LEU A 288 26.49 -20.31 17.27
N ALA A 289 26.72 -21.56 17.67
CA ALA A 289 27.10 -21.93 19.05
C ALA A 289 28.39 -21.25 19.54
N LYS A 290 29.22 -20.73 18.61
CA LYS A 290 30.42 -19.92 18.95
C LYS A 290 30.05 -18.56 19.57
N TYR A 291 28.85 -18.05 19.24
CA TYR A 291 28.37 -16.73 19.63
C TYR A 291 27.36 -16.76 20.77
N GLY A 292 26.87 -17.97 21.11
CA GLY A 292 25.91 -18.10 22.19
C GLY A 292 25.12 -19.42 22.16
N ASP A 293 24.19 -19.57 23.08
CA ASP A 293 23.32 -20.74 23.19
C ASP A 293 22.10 -20.60 22.26
N VAL A 294 22.07 -21.43 21.21
CA VAL A 294 20.97 -21.41 20.21
C VAL A 294 19.78 -22.21 20.75
N ILE A 295 18.67 -21.53 21.02
CA ILE A 295 17.43 -22.14 21.47
C ILE A 295 16.61 -22.65 20.29
N LYS A 296 16.42 -21.80 19.27
CA LYS A 296 15.66 -22.11 18.06
C LYS A 296 16.41 -21.57 16.86
N LEU A 297 16.44 -22.33 15.79
CA LEU A 297 16.93 -21.89 14.48
C LEU A 297 15.94 -22.40 13.42
N GLU A 298 15.48 -21.47 12.58
CA GLU A 298 14.57 -21.82 11.50
C GLU A 298 14.91 -21.02 10.22
N ARG A 299 14.56 -21.60 9.08
CA ARG A 299 14.59 -20.87 7.83
C ARG A 299 13.38 -19.94 7.79
N ARG A 300 13.63 -18.65 7.56
CA ARG A 300 12.58 -17.65 7.43
C ARG A 300 12.07 -17.61 5.99
N GLU A 301 10.77 -17.54 5.82
CA GLU A 301 10.17 -17.23 4.53
C GLU A 301 10.50 -15.80 4.11
N ILE A 302 10.71 -15.62 2.82
CA ILE A 302 11.02 -14.30 2.26
C ILE A 302 9.75 -13.45 2.30
N SER A 303 9.83 -12.34 2.99
CA SER A 303 8.76 -11.34 3.01
C SER A 303 8.82 -10.44 1.77
N LEU A 304 7.71 -9.75 1.49
CA LEU A 304 7.69 -8.74 0.44
C LEU A 304 8.67 -7.59 0.72
N GLU A 305 8.95 -7.32 2.00
CA GLU A 305 9.95 -6.33 2.43
C GLU A 305 11.37 -6.77 2.07
N ASP A 306 11.71 -8.03 2.28
CA ASP A 306 13.02 -8.60 1.88
C ASP A 306 13.21 -8.49 0.37
N ALA A 307 12.18 -8.85 -0.40
CA ALA A 307 12.18 -8.73 -1.86
C ALA A 307 12.33 -7.26 -2.32
N TYR A 308 11.61 -6.34 -1.68
CA TYR A 308 11.73 -4.92 -1.94
C TYR A 308 13.16 -4.41 -1.70
N VAL A 309 13.74 -4.72 -0.54
CA VAL A 309 15.12 -4.29 -0.19
C VAL A 309 16.13 -4.88 -1.17
N HIS A 310 15.94 -6.12 -1.61
CA HIS A 310 16.83 -6.77 -2.59
C HIS A 310 16.76 -6.03 -3.93
N HIS A 311 15.58 -5.87 -4.52
CA HIS A 311 15.41 -5.21 -5.81
C HIS A 311 15.74 -3.71 -5.80
N MET A 312 15.65 -3.05 -4.64
CA MET A 312 16.00 -1.63 -4.52
C MET A 312 17.50 -1.38 -4.38
N LYS A 313 18.31 -2.37 -3.98
CA LYS A 313 19.77 -2.27 -3.94
C LYS A 313 20.41 -2.41 -5.33
N ASP A 314 19.79 -3.19 -6.22
CA ASP A 314 20.30 -3.42 -7.58
C ASP A 314 20.08 -2.22 -8.53
N VAL A 315 19.33 -1.20 -8.10
CA VAL A 315 19.02 0.04 -8.86
C VAL A 315 19.77 1.26 -8.28
N GLY A 316 20.90 1.03 -7.65
CA GLY A 316 21.78 2.08 -7.04
C GLY A 316 23.02 2.37 -7.84
#